data_5fd5944312c1aaa08889a6865a379f6c
#
_entry.id   5fd5944312c1aaa08889a6865a379f6c
#
_cell.length_a   1.000
_cell.length_b   1.000
_cell.length_c   1.000
_cell.angle_alpha   90.00
_cell.angle_beta   90.00
_cell.angle_gamma   90.00
#
_symmetry.space_group_name_H-M   'P 1'
#
loop_
_entity.id
_entity.type
_entity.pdbx_description
1 polymer ?
#
loop_
_entity_poly.entity_id
_entity_poly.type
_entity_poly.pdbx_seq_one_letter_code
_entity_poly.pdbx_strand_id
1 'polypeptide(L)'
;MYLSAANHRIPLSDGNSIPIIGLGTYSEPKLTPKGTCAKSVKIAIDTGYRHIDGAYIYQNEHEVGEAIREKIAEGKVQREDIFYCGKLWATKHDPEMVRPTLEKTLSVLQLDYVDLYIIEIPMAFKPGDEIYPKDENGKWLYHKSNLCATWEALEACKDAGLVKSLGVSNFNRRQLELILNKPGLKHKPVSNQVECHPYFTQPKLLKFCQQRDIVIIAYSPLGTSRNPTWVNISSPPLLKDELLNALGKKYKKTAAQIVLRFNIQRGVVVIPKSFNPERIKENFQIFDFSLTEEEMKDIEALNKNVRFVEMLMWCDHPEYPFHDEY
;
A
#
# COMPACT_ATOMS: atom_id res chain seq x y z
N MET A 1 -9.22 -21.05 -9.11
CA MET A 1 -8.54 -20.22 -10.11
C MET A 1 -7.05 -20.40 -9.97
N TYR A 2 -6.38 -20.86 -11.01
CA TYR A 2 -4.92 -21.03 -10.97
C TYR A 2 -4.25 -19.69 -11.23
N LEU A 3 -3.54 -19.16 -10.23
CA LEU A 3 -2.84 -17.88 -10.32
C LEU A 3 -1.40 -18.12 -10.74
N SER A 4 -1.00 -17.63 -11.92
CA SER A 4 0.40 -17.70 -12.33
C SER A 4 1.14 -16.42 -11.95
N ALA A 5 2.35 -16.55 -11.44
CA ALA A 5 3.17 -15.45 -10.98
C ALA A 5 3.41 -14.38 -12.05
N ALA A 6 3.68 -14.79 -13.28
CA ALA A 6 4.14 -13.89 -14.34
C ALA A 6 3.06 -12.95 -14.87
N ASN A 7 1.77 -13.35 -14.82
CA ASN A 7 0.70 -12.65 -15.51
C ASN A 7 -0.51 -12.34 -14.63
N HIS A 8 -0.41 -12.52 -13.31
CA HIS A 8 -1.59 -12.31 -12.49
C HIS A 8 -1.75 -10.85 -12.12
N ARG A 9 -2.71 -10.22 -12.78
CA ARG A 9 -3.16 -8.87 -12.50
C ARG A 9 -4.65 -8.88 -12.18
N ILE A 10 -5.07 -8.01 -11.26
CA ILE A 10 -6.48 -7.78 -10.98
C ILE A 10 -6.93 -6.58 -11.82
N PRO A 11 -8.07 -6.67 -12.53
CA PRO A 11 -8.62 -5.51 -13.23
C PRO A 11 -9.08 -4.44 -12.23
N LEU A 12 -8.80 -3.19 -12.57
CA LEU A 12 -9.27 -2.02 -11.83
C LEU A 12 -10.50 -1.43 -12.52
N SER A 13 -11.31 -0.69 -11.76
CA SER A 13 -12.56 -0.11 -12.27
C SER A 13 -12.38 0.91 -13.40
N ASP A 14 -11.17 1.42 -13.61
CA ASP A 14 -10.85 2.40 -14.64
C ASP A 14 -10.30 1.80 -15.94
N GLY A 15 -10.33 0.48 -16.08
CA GLY A 15 -9.80 -0.22 -17.25
C GLY A 15 -8.33 -0.61 -17.16
N ASN A 16 -7.60 -0.12 -16.17
CA ASN A 16 -6.23 -0.55 -15.88
C ASN A 16 -6.23 -1.85 -15.07
N SER A 17 -5.05 -2.37 -14.76
CA SER A 17 -4.90 -3.55 -13.92
C SER A 17 -3.73 -3.39 -12.97
N ILE A 18 -3.76 -4.11 -11.85
CA ILE A 18 -2.72 -4.08 -10.82
C ILE A 18 -2.17 -5.47 -10.56
N PRO A 19 -0.83 -5.67 -10.54
CA PRO A 19 -0.26 -6.95 -10.11
C PRO A 19 -0.64 -7.26 -8.67
N ILE A 20 -1.05 -8.50 -8.41
CA ILE A 20 -1.62 -8.90 -7.12
C ILE A 20 -0.60 -8.91 -5.98
N ILE A 21 0.69 -8.97 -6.30
CA ILE A 21 1.77 -8.86 -5.33
C ILE A 21 2.72 -7.75 -5.72
N GLY A 22 3.10 -6.93 -4.75
CA GLY A 22 4.08 -5.87 -4.92
C GLY A 22 5.14 -5.90 -3.81
N LEU A 23 6.19 -5.13 -4.02
CA LEU A 23 7.23 -4.92 -3.02
C LEU A 23 6.97 -3.61 -2.29
N GLY A 24 6.76 -3.66 -0.96
CA GLY A 24 6.78 -2.48 -0.12
C GLY A 24 8.22 -1.99 0.08
N THR A 25 8.41 -0.67 0.08
CA THR A 25 9.76 -0.08 0.14
C THR A 25 10.00 0.81 1.37
N TYR A 26 9.06 0.84 2.31
CA TYR A 26 9.29 1.61 3.55
C TYR A 26 10.40 0.98 4.37
N SER A 27 11.32 1.81 4.83
CA SER A 27 12.33 1.44 5.82
C SER A 27 12.75 2.71 6.56
N GLU A 28 13.19 2.56 7.81
CA GLU A 28 13.67 3.70 8.60
C GLU A 28 14.90 4.32 7.91
N PRO A 29 14.80 5.57 7.41
CA PRO A 29 15.88 6.16 6.62
C PRO A 29 17.21 6.23 7.34
N LYS A 30 17.18 6.51 8.65
CA LYS A 30 18.40 6.62 9.46
C LYS A 30 19.09 5.29 9.72
N LEU A 31 18.35 4.19 9.61
CA LEU A 31 18.85 2.84 9.91
C LEU A 31 19.12 2.02 8.66
N THR A 32 18.82 2.56 7.49
CA THR A 32 18.94 1.83 6.22
C THR A 32 20.14 2.35 5.42
N PRO A 33 21.13 1.50 5.14
CA PRO A 33 22.26 1.90 4.30
C PRO A 33 21.81 2.33 2.91
N LYS A 34 22.45 3.38 2.38
CA LYS A 34 22.20 3.85 1.01
C LYS A 34 22.41 2.70 0.01
N GLY A 35 21.54 2.63 -1.00
CA GLY A 35 21.60 1.60 -2.03
C GLY A 35 20.85 0.32 -1.68
N THR A 36 20.43 0.12 -0.44
CA THR A 36 19.69 -1.08 -0.01
C THR A 36 18.35 -1.18 -0.72
N CYS A 37 17.59 -0.09 -0.81
CA CYS A 37 16.31 -0.08 -1.50
C CYS A 37 16.47 -0.39 -2.99
N ALA A 38 17.41 0.28 -3.66
CA ALA A 38 17.68 0.05 -5.09
C ALA A 38 18.03 -1.43 -5.35
N LYS A 39 18.92 -2.00 -4.54
CA LYS A 39 19.29 -3.41 -4.65
C LYS A 39 18.08 -4.34 -4.47
N SER A 40 17.22 -4.04 -3.49
CA SER A 40 16.05 -4.84 -3.20
C SER A 40 15.02 -4.79 -4.34
N VAL A 41 14.80 -3.62 -4.91
CA VAL A 41 13.91 -3.47 -6.08
C VAL A 41 14.44 -4.24 -7.29
N LYS A 42 15.76 -4.21 -7.54
CA LYS A 42 16.37 -4.97 -8.62
C LYS A 42 16.16 -6.48 -8.43
N ILE A 43 16.41 -6.98 -7.22
CA ILE A 43 16.18 -8.39 -6.88
C ILE A 43 14.71 -8.77 -7.08
N ALA A 44 13.79 -7.91 -6.65
CA ALA A 44 12.36 -8.15 -6.82
C ALA A 44 12.00 -8.26 -8.31
N ILE A 45 12.45 -7.32 -9.14
CA ILE A 45 12.18 -7.36 -10.58
C ILE A 45 12.78 -8.62 -11.23
N ASP A 46 14.01 -8.97 -10.86
CA ASP A 46 14.66 -10.20 -11.36
C ASP A 46 13.91 -11.46 -10.93
N THR A 47 13.27 -11.43 -9.76
CA THR A 47 12.47 -12.55 -9.24
C THR A 47 11.13 -12.70 -9.96
N GLY A 48 10.57 -11.59 -10.44
CA GLY A 48 9.27 -11.59 -11.13
C GLY A 48 8.29 -10.54 -10.65
N TYR A 49 8.61 -9.78 -9.59
CA TYR A 49 7.76 -8.67 -9.15
C TYR A 49 7.65 -7.63 -10.26
N ARG A 50 6.45 -7.07 -10.41
CA ARG A 50 6.17 -6.01 -11.37
C ARG A 50 5.48 -4.80 -10.73
N HIS A 51 5.17 -4.89 -9.44
CA HIS A 51 4.49 -3.86 -8.65
C HIS A 51 5.41 -3.42 -7.53
N ILE A 52 5.72 -2.13 -7.49
CA ILE A 52 6.55 -1.51 -6.45
C ILE A 52 5.71 -0.42 -5.77
N ASP A 53 5.63 -0.48 -4.46
CA ASP A 53 4.92 0.51 -3.65
C ASP A 53 5.94 1.42 -2.96
N GLY A 54 5.82 2.71 -3.18
CA GLY A 54 6.70 3.71 -2.61
C GLY A 54 5.94 4.93 -2.10
N ALA A 55 6.66 5.88 -1.55
CA ALA A 55 6.12 7.16 -1.10
C ALA A 55 7.23 8.19 -0.97
N TYR A 56 6.85 9.44 -1.13
CA TYR A 56 7.74 10.58 -0.90
C TYR A 56 8.35 10.55 0.50
N ILE A 57 7.53 10.25 1.52
CA ILE A 57 8.00 10.26 2.91
C ILE A 57 8.96 9.12 3.25
N TYR A 58 9.07 8.11 2.41
CA TYR A 58 10.05 7.02 2.62
C TYR A 58 11.48 7.49 2.31
N GLN A 59 11.64 8.60 1.64
CA GLN A 59 12.93 9.25 1.32
C GLN A 59 13.86 8.37 0.49
N ASN A 60 13.31 7.45 -0.29
CA ASN A 60 14.06 6.51 -1.12
C ASN A 60 13.51 6.34 -2.54
N GLU A 61 12.60 7.23 -3.00
CA GLU A 61 12.05 7.13 -4.35
C GLU A 61 13.12 7.21 -5.44
N HIS A 62 14.19 7.98 -5.22
CA HIS A 62 15.31 8.07 -6.17
C HIS A 62 15.96 6.70 -6.39
N GLU A 63 16.06 5.86 -5.36
CA GLU A 63 16.60 4.50 -5.47
C GLU A 63 15.63 3.58 -6.22
N VAL A 64 14.34 3.71 -5.97
CA VAL A 64 13.31 2.95 -6.70
C VAL A 64 13.36 3.28 -8.19
N GLY A 65 13.40 4.56 -8.53
CA GLY A 65 13.48 5.01 -9.92
C GLY A 65 14.75 4.53 -10.62
N GLU A 66 15.88 4.61 -9.94
CA GLU A 66 17.17 4.10 -10.46
C GLU A 66 17.07 2.62 -10.78
N ALA A 67 16.55 1.80 -9.86
CA ALA A 67 16.41 0.36 -10.05
C ALA A 67 15.48 0.01 -11.24
N ILE A 68 14.35 0.69 -11.34
CA ILE A 68 13.40 0.49 -12.45
C ILE A 68 14.06 0.83 -13.78
N ARG A 69 14.70 2.01 -13.88
CA ARG A 69 15.35 2.45 -15.11
C ARG A 69 16.51 1.54 -15.52
N GLU A 70 17.27 1.05 -14.54
CA GLU A 70 18.37 0.12 -14.80
C GLU A 70 17.86 -1.20 -15.38
N LYS A 71 16.76 -1.74 -14.85
CA LYS A 71 16.16 -2.98 -15.35
C LYS A 71 15.52 -2.80 -16.74
N ILE A 72 15.01 -1.62 -17.03
CA ILE A 72 14.55 -1.28 -18.38
C ILE A 72 15.73 -1.20 -19.35
N ALA A 73 16.82 -0.54 -18.95
CA ALA A 73 18.03 -0.41 -19.78
C ALA A 73 18.68 -1.76 -20.09
N GLU A 74 18.63 -2.71 -19.13
CA GLU A 74 19.11 -4.07 -19.33
C GLU A 74 18.22 -4.91 -20.27
N GLY A 75 17.05 -4.41 -20.64
CA GLY A 75 16.08 -5.16 -21.44
C GLY A 75 15.29 -6.21 -20.65
N LYS A 76 15.40 -6.21 -19.33
CA LYS A 76 14.69 -7.17 -18.46
C LYS A 76 13.18 -6.93 -18.47
N VAL A 77 12.76 -5.68 -18.45
CA VAL A 77 11.36 -5.25 -18.46
C VAL A 77 11.24 -3.98 -19.31
N GLN A 78 9.99 -3.68 -19.72
CA GLN A 78 9.63 -2.39 -20.31
C GLN A 78 8.91 -1.55 -19.26
N ARG A 79 8.79 -0.23 -19.49
CA ARG A 79 8.12 0.65 -18.53
C ARG A 79 6.68 0.22 -18.25
N GLU A 80 5.95 -0.18 -19.28
CA GLU A 80 4.57 -0.64 -19.18
C GLU A 80 4.40 -1.97 -18.41
N ASP A 81 5.47 -2.72 -18.22
CA ASP A 81 5.44 -3.93 -17.39
C ASP A 81 5.46 -3.61 -15.91
N ILE A 82 5.96 -2.42 -15.55
CA ILE A 82 6.13 -2.01 -14.15
C ILE A 82 4.94 -1.18 -13.70
N PHE A 83 4.42 -1.52 -12.53
CA PHE A 83 3.37 -0.80 -11.83
C PHE A 83 3.98 -0.14 -10.59
N TYR A 84 4.13 1.18 -10.62
CA TYR A 84 4.60 1.94 -9.47
C TYR A 84 3.46 2.70 -8.82
N CYS A 85 3.31 2.54 -7.51
CA CYS A 85 2.38 3.31 -6.68
C CYS A 85 3.16 4.35 -5.86
N GLY A 86 2.81 5.62 -6.02
CA GLY A 86 3.29 6.71 -5.18
C GLY A 86 2.17 7.26 -4.30
N LYS A 87 2.52 8.14 -3.36
CA LYS A 87 1.57 8.63 -2.36
C LYS A 87 1.69 10.13 -2.13
N LEU A 88 0.54 10.78 -2.01
CA LEU A 88 0.41 12.18 -1.63
C LEU A 88 0.38 12.28 -0.12
N TRP A 89 1.39 12.95 0.46
CA TRP A 89 1.50 13.08 1.91
C TRP A 89 0.53 14.13 2.48
N ALA A 90 0.30 14.04 3.80
CA ALA A 90 -0.66 14.85 4.54
C ALA A 90 -0.43 16.36 4.48
N THR A 91 0.79 16.81 4.24
CA THR A 91 1.12 18.24 4.12
C THR A 91 0.86 18.81 2.73
N LYS A 92 0.36 18.01 1.81
CA LYS A 92 0.19 18.37 0.40
C LYS A 92 -1.25 18.23 -0.10
N HIS A 93 -2.23 18.23 0.81
CA HIS A 93 -3.64 18.06 0.45
C HIS A 93 -4.25 19.27 -0.26
N ASP A 94 -3.75 20.47 -0.06
CA ASP A 94 -4.30 21.66 -0.73
C ASP A 94 -4.26 21.47 -2.25
N PRO A 95 -5.35 21.75 -2.98
CA PRO A 95 -5.45 21.44 -4.42
C PRO A 95 -4.29 21.97 -5.25
N GLU A 96 -3.83 23.18 -4.99
CA GLU A 96 -2.72 23.80 -5.71
C GLU A 96 -1.37 23.12 -5.47
N MET A 97 -1.26 22.32 -4.43
CA MET A 97 -0.01 21.60 -4.09
C MET A 97 0.06 20.21 -4.72
N VAL A 98 -1.07 19.66 -5.18
CA VAL A 98 -1.15 18.26 -5.62
C VAL A 98 -0.28 18.01 -6.85
N ARG A 99 -0.51 18.75 -7.94
CA ARG A 99 0.26 18.57 -9.17
C ARG A 99 1.74 18.84 -8.99
N PRO A 100 2.17 19.94 -8.36
CA PRO A 100 3.61 20.15 -8.13
C PRO A 100 4.26 19.03 -7.31
N THR A 101 3.55 18.47 -6.34
CA THR A 101 4.05 17.36 -5.53
C THR A 101 4.23 16.10 -6.37
N LEU A 102 3.26 15.76 -7.23
CA LEU A 102 3.37 14.63 -8.13
C LEU A 102 4.49 14.83 -9.16
N GLU A 103 4.61 16.03 -9.72
CA GLU A 103 5.69 16.36 -10.66
C GLU A 103 7.06 16.21 -10.02
N LYS A 104 7.20 16.58 -8.74
CA LYS A 104 8.45 16.39 -8.00
C LYS A 104 8.75 14.89 -7.83
N THR A 105 7.76 14.09 -7.48
CA THR A 105 7.91 12.63 -7.40
C THR A 105 8.37 12.06 -8.74
N LEU A 106 7.76 12.47 -9.84
CA LEU A 106 8.15 12.03 -11.19
C LEU A 106 9.58 12.44 -11.53
N SER A 107 9.99 13.65 -11.14
CA SER A 107 11.37 14.13 -11.32
C SER A 107 12.37 13.28 -10.54
N VAL A 108 12.05 12.94 -9.29
CA VAL A 108 12.92 12.13 -8.43
C VAL A 108 13.03 10.71 -8.99
N LEU A 109 11.92 10.12 -9.41
CA LEU A 109 11.88 8.80 -10.06
C LEU A 109 12.53 8.81 -11.45
N GLN A 110 12.53 9.95 -12.12
CA GLN A 110 12.85 10.11 -13.54
C GLN A 110 11.97 9.20 -14.42
N LEU A 111 10.68 9.24 -14.13
CA LEU A 111 9.62 8.55 -14.89
C LEU A 111 8.63 9.59 -15.40
N ASP A 112 7.95 9.27 -16.52
CA ASP A 112 6.98 10.18 -17.14
C ASP A 112 5.60 10.13 -16.48
N TYR A 113 5.28 9.00 -15.85
CA TYR A 113 4.03 8.81 -15.12
C TYR A 113 4.21 7.79 -14.02
N VAL A 114 3.29 7.83 -13.06
CA VAL A 114 3.12 6.74 -12.08
C VAL A 114 1.85 5.95 -12.43
N ASP A 115 1.81 4.69 -12.07
CA ASP A 115 0.67 3.82 -12.39
C ASP A 115 -0.50 4.03 -11.44
N LEU A 116 -0.20 4.28 -10.18
CA LEU A 116 -1.18 4.56 -9.15
C LEU A 116 -0.65 5.67 -8.25
N TYR A 117 -1.47 6.67 -7.96
CA TYR A 117 -1.15 7.71 -7.00
C TYR A 117 -2.29 7.81 -6.00
N ILE A 118 -1.97 7.75 -4.70
CA ILE A 118 -2.98 7.65 -3.66
C ILE A 118 -2.82 8.76 -2.62
N ILE A 119 -3.93 9.17 -2.02
CA ILE A 119 -3.88 9.98 -0.80
C ILE A 119 -3.43 9.05 0.32
N GLU A 120 -2.29 9.33 0.95
CA GLU A 120 -1.66 8.41 1.89
C GLU A 120 -2.44 8.25 3.19
N ILE A 121 -2.96 9.34 3.74
CA ILE A 121 -3.85 9.36 4.89
C ILE A 121 -4.90 10.44 4.71
N PRO A 122 -6.12 10.28 5.27
CA PRO A 122 -7.18 11.29 5.11
C PRO A 122 -6.95 12.55 5.94
N MET A 123 -6.06 12.50 6.91
CA MET A 123 -5.74 13.62 7.79
C MET A 123 -4.81 14.60 7.10
N ALA A 124 -5.14 15.89 7.12
CA ALA A 124 -4.24 16.93 6.62
C ALA A 124 -3.40 17.51 7.75
N PHE A 125 -2.12 17.76 7.47
CA PHE A 125 -1.20 18.46 8.35
C PHE A 125 -0.89 19.83 7.76
N LYS A 126 -0.34 20.72 8.59
CA LYS A 126 0.05 22.07 8.14
C LYS A 126 0.85 22.00 6.83
N PRO A 127 0.40 22.70 5.77
CA PRO A 127 1.08 22.67 4.49
C PRO A 127 2.53 23.13 4.59
N GLY A 128 3.43 22.47 3.87
CA GLY A 128 4.84 22.80 3.83
C GLY A 128 5.71 21.60 3.46
N ASP A 129 7.02 21.80 3.59
CA ASP A 129 8.01 20.77 3.26
C ASP A 129 8.42 19.92 4.47
N GLU A 130 8.03 20.32 5.66
CA GLU A 130 8.26 19.53 6.86
C GLU A 130 7.28 18.35 6.89
N ILE A 131 7.81 17.14 6.87
CA ILE A 131 6.97 15.92 6.78
C ILE A 131 6.09 15.76 8.02
N TYR A 132 6.63 16.02 9.21
CA TYR A 132 5.93 15.90 10.49
C TYR A 132 5.90 17.24 11.22
N PRO A 133 5.04 18.18 10.78
CA PRO A 133 5.05 19.53 11.33
C PRO A 133 4.56 19.56 12.78
N LYS A 134 5.36 20.12 13.64
CA LYS A 134 5.08 20.32 15.06
C LYS A 134 5.41 21.74 15.48
N ASP A 135 4.71 22.22 16.52
CA ASP A 135 5.06 23.50 17.13
C ASP A 135 6.28 23.36 18.06
N GLU A 136 6.70 24.45 18.68
CA GLU A 136 7.83 24.49 19.59
C GLU A 136 7.66 23.60 20.84
N ASN A 137 6.43 23.26 21.17
CA ASN A 137 6.09 22.37 22.30
C ASN A 137 5.94 20.91 21.88
N GLY A 138 6.23 20.58 20.62
CA GLY A 138 6.10 19.22 20.09
C GLY A 138 4.67 18.80 19.77
N LYS A 139 3.73 19.75 19.74
CA LYS A 139 2.33 19.47 19.38
C LYS A 139 2.18 19.44 17.85
N TRP A 140 1.44 18.45 17.36
CA TRP A 140 1.16 18.30 15.93
C TRP A 140 0.39 19.51 15.39
N LEU A 141 0.82 19.99 14.23
CA LEU A 141 0.16 21.08 13.51
C LEU A 141 -0.74 20.49 12.43
N TYR A 142 -2.04 20.50 12.71
CA TYR A 142 -3.04 19.99 11.79
C TYR A 142 -3.53 21.06 10.82
N HIS A 143 -4.20 20.59 9.77
CA HIS A 143 -4.78 21.45 8.75
C HIS A 143 -6.17 20.92 8.41
N LYS A 144 -7.07 21.82 8.08
CA LYS A 144 -8.40 21.46 7.62
C LYS A 144 -8.35 21.31 6.10
N SER A 145 -8.43 20.08 5.61
CA SER A 145 -8.46 19.83 4.18
C SER A 145 -9.91 19.65 3.69
N ASN A 146 -10.08 19.88 2.40
CA ASN A 146 -11.27 19.48 1.67
C ASN A 146 -10.86 18.31 0.77
N LEU A 147 -11.13 17.08 1.20
CA LEU A 147 -10.75 15.88 0.47
C LEU A 147 -11.33 15.84 -0.95
N CYS A 148 -12.52 16.36 -1.14
CA CYS A 148 -13.12 16.45 -2.47
C CYS A 148 -12.35 17.38 -3.40
N ALA A 149 -11.86 18.51 -2.89
CA ALA A 149 -11.01 19.42 -3.66
C ALA A 149 -9.65 18.83 -3.96
N THR A 150 -9.06 18.12 -3.00
CA THR A 150 -7.83 17.35 -3.21
C THR A 150 -8.02 16.31 -4.32
N TRP A 151 -9.14 15.59 -4.26
CA TRP A 151 -9.46 14.57 -5.26
C TRP A 151 -9.62 15.16 -6.65
N GLU A 152 -10.29 16.31 -6.77
CA GLU A 152 -10.45 17.00 -8.06
C GLU A 152 -9.10 17.38 -8.67
N ALA A 153 -8.15 17.82 -7.85
CA ALA A 153 -6.79 18.10 -8.31
C ALA A 153 -6.08 16.82 -8.77
N LEU A 154 -6.30 15.70 -8.10
CA LEU A 154 -5.80 14.40 -8.55
C LEU A 154 -6.43 13.95 -9.87
N GLU A 155 -7.74 14.16 -10.04
CA GLU A 155 -8.42 13.88 -11.30
C GLU A 155 -7.80 14.66 -12.45
N ALA A 156 -7.45 15.92 -12.23
CA ALA A 156 -6.76 16.75 -13.23
C ALA A 156 -5.38 16.18 -13.58
N CYS A 157 -4.65 15.62 -12.61
CA CYS A 157 -3.37 14.95 -12.87
C CYS A 157 -3.55 13.70 -13.73
N LYS A 158 -4.60 12.93 -13.52
CA LYS A 158 -4.91 11.78 -14.37
C LYS A 158 -5.24 12.23 -15.78
N ASP A 159 -6.07 13.25 -15.94
CA ASP A 159 -6.41 13.80 -17.25
C ASP A 159 -5.19 14.35 -17.99
N ALA A 160 -4.20 14.85 -17.26
CA ALA A 160 -2.92 15.34 -17.82
C ALA A 160 -1.93 14.22 -18.16
N GLY A 161 -2.25 12.95 -17.85
CA GLY A 161 -1.38 11.83 -18.16
C GLY A 161 -0.22 11.61 -17.18
N LEU A 162 -0.23 12.29 -16.04
CA LEU A 162 0.83 12.14 -15.03
C LEU A 162 0.64 10.88 -14.17
N VAL A 163 -0.55 10.35 -14.12
CA VAL A 163 -0.91 9.15 -13.36
C VAL A 163 -1.99 8.37 -14.11
N LYS A 164 -1.91 7.04 -14.05
CA LYS A 164 -2.89 6.18 -14.76
C LYS A 164 -4.11 5.87 -13.91
N SER A 165 -3.94 5.63 -12.62
CA SER A 165 -5.03 5.28 -11.69
C SER A 165 -4.89 6.06 -10.40
N LEU A 166 -6.05 6.39 -9.78
CA LEU A 166 -6.11 7.13 -8.53
C LEU A 166 -6.70 6.27 -7.43
N GLY A 167 -6.14 6.37 -6.23
CA GLY A 167 -6.63 5.64 -5.08
C GLY A 167 -6.47 6.40 -3.78
N VAL A 168 -6.82 5.74 -2.70
CA VAL A 168 -6.72 6.28 -1.35
C VAL A 168 -6.07 5.26 -0.42
N SER A 169 -5.70 5.70 0.77
CA SER A 169 -5.09 4.85 1.79
C SER A 169 -5.59 5.27 3.17
N ASN A 170 -5.83 4.29 4.02
CA ASN A 170 -6.32 4.51 5.38
C ASN A 170 -7.68 5.24 5.43
N PHE A 171 -8.48 5.13 4.40
CA PHE A 171 -9.83 5.69 4.39
C PHE A 171 -10.80 4.70 5.03
N ASN A 172 -11.69 5.22 5.88
CA ASN A 172 -12.84 4.46 6.36
C ASN A 172 -14.00 4.59 5.37
N ARG A 173 -15.10 3.90 5.65
CA ARG A 173 -16.30 3.92 4.82
C ARG A 173 -16.81 5.33 4.57
N ARG A 174 -16.94 6.14 5.62
CA ARG A 174 -17.45 7.51 5.54
C ARG A 174 -16.61 8.35 4.57
N GLN A 175 -15.30 8.24 4.66
CA GLN A 175 -14.37 8.99 3.81
C GLN A 175 -14.40 8.49 2.36
N LEU A 176 -14.54 7.19 2.15
CA LEU A 176 -14.75 6.64 0.80
C LEU A 176 -16.06 7.15 0.20
N GLU A 177 -17.15 7.13 0.97
CA GLU A 177 -18.45 7.65 0.51
C GLU A 177 -18.38 9.16 0.18
N LEU A 178 -17.60 9.91 0.94
CA LEU A 178 -17.39 11.33 0.67
C LEU A 178 -16.83 11.54 -0.74
N ILE A 179 -15.83 10.77 -1.13
CA ILE A 179 -15.26 10.86 -2.49
C ILE A 179 -16.23 10.30 -3.54
N LEU A 180 -16.83 9.14 -3.28
CA LEU A 180 -17.73 8.48 -4.22
C LEU A 180 -18.99 9.32 -4.53
N ASN A 181 -19.43 10.13 -3.57
CA ASN A 181 -20.59 11.01 -3.72
C ASN A 181 -20.21 12.45 -4.08
N LYS A 182 -18.95 12.69 -4.41
CA LYS A 182 -18.50 14.03 -4.81
C LYS A 182 -19.27 14.51 -6.05
N PRO A 183 -19.88 15.71 -6.00
CA PRO A 183 -20.52 16.29 -7.18
C PRO A 183 -19.52 16.41 -8.34
N GLY A 184 -19.93 15.96 -9.53
CA GLY A 184 -19.08 16.02 -10.71
C GLY A 184 -17.88 15.07 -10.69
N LEU A 185 -17.96 14.00 -9.92
CA LEU A 185 -16.89 12.98 -9.87
C LEU A 185 -16.60 12.45 -11.27
N LYS A 186 -15.33 12.57 -11.70
CA LYS A 186 -14.86 12.07 -13.00
C LYS A 186 -14.22 10.70 -12.90
N HIS A 187 -13.40 10.50 -11.86
CA HIS A 187 -12.64 9.26 -11.64
C HIS A 187 -12.84 8.82 -10.21
N LYS A 188 -13.51 7.69 -10.03
CA LYS A 188 -13.64 7.14 -8.69
C LYS A 188 -12.32 6.49 -8.24
N PRO A 189 -12.05 6.37 -6.94
CA PRO A 189 -10.86 5.67 -6.46
C PRO A 189 -10.93 4.19 -6.86
N VAL A 190 -9.81 3.67 -7.36
CA VAL A 190 -9.71 2.26 -7.78
C VAL A 190 -9.32 1.35 -6.62
N SER A 191 -8.74 1.92 -5.57
CA SER A 191 -8.16 1.15 -4.46
C SER A 191 -8.22 1.90 -3.15
N ASN A 192 -8.23 1.13 -2.06
CA ASN A 192 -7.98 1.63 -0.71
C ASN A 192 -6.88 0.78 -0.09
N GLN A 193 -5.73 1.38 0.19
CA GLN A 193 -4.60 0.70 0.80
C GLN A 193 -4.71 0.78 2.32
N VAL A 194 -4.89 -0.36 2.97
CA VAL A 194 -5.13 -0.45 4.41
C VAL A 194 -4.35 -1.60 5.01
N GLU A 195 -4.14 -1.56 6.32
CA GLU A 195 -3.62 -2.71 7.05
C GLU A 195 -4.60 -3.87 6.92
N CYS A 196 -4.09 -5.05 6.50
CA CYS A 196 -4.94 -6.23 6.34
C CYS A 196 -4.10 -7.50 6.41
N HIS A 197 -4.42 -8.37 7.37
CA HIS A 197 -3.74 -9.64 7.65
C HIS A 197 -4.67 -10.52 8.50
N PRO A 198 -4.31 -11.78 8.79
CA PRO A 198 -5.20 -12.70 9.54
C PRO A 198 -5.66 -12.22 10.93
N TYR A 199 -4.91 -11.34 11.61
CA TYR A 199 -5.36 -10.77 12.89
C TYR A 199 -6.18 -9.50 12.72
N PHE A 200 -6.27 -9.00 11.50
CA PHE A 200 -7.06 -7.83 11.15
C PHE A 200 -7.57 -7.97 9.71
N THR A 201 -8.60 -8.79 9.53
CA THR A 201 -9.03 -9.23 8.19
C THR A 201 -9.90 -8.21 7.46
N GLN A 202 -10.42 -7.20 8.15
CA GLN A 202 -11.22 -6.12 7.53
C GLN A 202 -12.46 -6.63 6.76
N PRO A 203 -13.28 -7.55 7.32
CA PRO A 203 -14.32 -8.18 6.50
C PRO A 203 -15.39 -7.20 6.01
N LYS A 204 -15.77 -6.24 6.84
CA LYS A 204 -16.79 -5.24 6.47
C LYS A 204 -16.27 -4.25 5.43
N LEU A 205 -15.06 -3.72 5.63
CA LEU A 205 -14.45 -2.81 4.67
C LEU A 205 -14.18 -3.49 3.33
N LEU A 206 -13.71 -4.73 3.37
CA LEU A 206 -13.47 -5.52 2.16
C LEU A 206 -14.77 -5.70 1.36
N LYS A 207 -15.86 -6.09 2.03
CA LYS A 207 -17.16 -6.25 1.38
C LYS A 207 -17.66 -4.92 0.80
N PHE A 208 -17.57 -3.84 1.57
CA PHE A 208 -17.94 -2.51 1.12
C PHE A 208 -17.18 -2.11 -0.16
N CYS A 209 -15.88 -2.32 -0.17
CA CYS A 209 -15.03 -1.98 -1.31
C CYS A 209 -15.32 -2.88 -2.52
N GLN A 210 -15.45 -4.20 -2.31
CA GLN A 210 -15.75 -5.14 -3.39
C GLN A 210 -17.08 -4.83 -4.09
N GLN A 211 -18.10 -4.45 -3.33
CA GLN A 211 -19.40 -4.05 -3.88
C GLN A 211 -19.33 -2.78 -4.74
N ARG A 212 -18.28 -2.01 -4.61
CA ARG A 212 -18.07 -0.75 -5.33
C ARG A 212 -16.92 -0.82 -6.32
N ASP A 213 -16.42 -2.03 -6.57
CA ASP A 213 -15.29 -2.27 -7.47
C ASP A 213 -14.05 -1.46 -7.07
N ILE A 214 -13.77 -1.42 -5.77
CA ILE A 214 -12.58 -0.83 -5.17
C ILE A 214 -11.71 -1.97 -4.63
N VAL A 215 -10.46 -2.04 -5.08
CA VAL A 215 -9.52 -3.09 -4.64
C VAL A 215 -8.91 -2.71 -3.30
N ILE A 216 -8.86 -3.64 -2.36
CA ILE A 216 -8.08 -3.49 -1.14
C ILE A 216 -6.64 -3.87 -1.44
N ILE A 217 -5.71 -2.98 -1.06
CA ILE A 217 -4.28 -3.27 -1.07
C ILE A 217 -3.84 -3.39 0.39
N ALA A 218 -3.30 -4.53 0.77
CA ALA A 218 -2.90 -4.80 2.15
C ALA A 218 -1.47 -4.34 2.39
N TYR A 219 -1.29 -3.28 3.19
CA TYR A 219 0.01 -3.00 3.76
C TYR A 219 0.17 -3.79 5.06
N SER A 220 1.39 -4.01 5.51
CA SER A 220 1.72 -4.87 6.64
C SER A 220 1.01 -6.24 6.57
N PRO A 221 0.99 -6.90 5.39
CA PRO A 221 0.26 -8.16 5.26
C PRO A 221 0.85 -9.29 6.12
N LEU A 222 2.11 -9.14 6.54
CA LEU A 222 2.81 -10.10 7.40
C LEU A 222 2.90 -9.64 8.85
N GLY A 223 2.15 -8.60 9.24
CA GLY A 223 2.33 -7.87 10.48
C GLY A 223 3.34 -6.73 10.29
N THR A 224 4.00 -6.32 11.35
CA THR A 224 4.92 -5.18 11.30
C THR A 224 6.31 -5.56 11.81
N SER A 225 7.27 -4.62 11.70
CA SER A 225 8.58 -4.72 12.35
C SER A 225 8.53 -4.69 13.87
N ARG A 226 7.34 -4.45 14.45
CA ARG A 226 7.08 -4.37 15.89
C ARG A 226 7.87 -3.28 16.61
N ASN A 227 8.11 -2.16 15.92
CA ASN A 227 8.70 -0.99 16.54
C ASN A 227 7.65 -0.34 17.47
N PRO A 228 7.87 -0.33 18.81
CA PRO A 228 6.86 0.15 19.77
C PRO A 228 6.56 1.64 19.66
N THR A 229 7.39 2.42 18.97
CA THR A 229 7.18 3.86 18.80
C THR A 229 5.88 4.16 18.03
N TRP A 230 5.50 3.30 17.08
CA TRP A 230 4.33 3.53 16.23
C TRP A 230 3.50 2.28 15.97
N VAL A 231 3.87 1.13 16.55
CA VAL A 231 3.17 -0.15 16.38
C VAL A 231 2.64 -0.63 17.72
N ASN A 232 1.39 -1.10 17.73
CA ASN A 232 0.82 -1.80 18.88
C ASN A 232 1.45 -3.20 18.99
N ILE A 233 2.22 -3.43 20.04
CA ILE A 233 2.90 -4.71 20.28
C ILE A 233 2.22 -5.57 21.36
N SER A 234 1.01 -5.22 21.78
CA SER A 234 0.28 -5.97 22.81
C SER A 234 -0.15 -7.37 22.34
N SER A 235 -0.30 -7.56 21.03
CA SER A 235 -0.65 -8.85 20.43
C SER A 235 0.60 -9.67 20.08
N PRO A 236 0.50 -11.02 20.12
CA PRO A 236 1.59 -11.88 19.65
C PRO A 236 1.94 -11.62 18.17
N PRO A 237 3.18 -11.87 17.74
CA PRO A 237 3.56 -11.76 16.35
C PRO A 237 2.73 -12.68 15.46
N LEU A 238 2.19 -12.13 14.38
CA LEU A 238 1.35 -12.88 13.44
C LEU A 238 2.01 -14.17 12.93
N LEU A 239 3.27 -14.09 12.54
CA LEU A 239 3.97 -15.24 11.91
C LEU A 239 4.35 -16.33 12.90
N LYS A 240 4.09 -16.16 14.19
CA LYS A 240 4.24 -17.20 15.21
C LYS A 240 2.95 -17.95 15.51
N ASP A 241 1.86 -17.60 14.83
CA ASP A 241 0.56 -18.25 15.00
C ASP A 241 0.64 -19.75 14.70
N GLU A 242 0.05 -20.57 15.58
CA GLU A 242 0.12 -22.04 15.48
C GLU A 242 -0.57 -22.57 14.23
N LEU A 243 -1.76 -22.07 13.89
CA LEU A 243 -2.49 -22.53 12.72
C LEU A 243 -1.72 -22.19 11.43
N LEU A 244 -1.19 -20.97 11.34
CA LEU A 244 -0.44 -20.53 10.16
C LEU A 244 0.81 -21.39 9.95
N ASN A 245 1.51 -21.74 11.03
CA ASN A 245 2.68 -22.61 10.95
C ASN A 245 2.30 -24.06 10.64
N ALA A 246 1.17 -24.55 11.15
CA ALA A 246 0.68 -25.90 10.82
C ALA A 246 0.33 -26.01 9.35
N LEU A 247 -0.34 -25.02 8.78
CA LEU A 247 -0.64 -24.96 7.34
C LEU A 247 0.65 -24.85 6.52
N GLY A 248 1.62 -24.10 7.01
CA GLY A 248 2.94 -24.03 6.39
C GLY A 248 3.57 -25.40 6.26
N LYS A 249 3.57 -26.20 7.33
CA LYS A 249 4.10 -27.58 7.30
C LYS A 249 3.35 -28.46 6.29
N LYS A 250 2.01 -28.34 6.27
CA LYS A 250 1.18 -29.11 5.33
C LYS A 250 1.54 -28.86 3.88
N TYR A 251 1.76 -27.62 3.51
CA TYR A 251 2.04 -27.18 2.14
C TYR A 251 3.54 -27.06 1.84
N LYS A 252 4.42 -27.34 2.78
CA LYS A 252 5.87 -27.10 2.69
C LYS A 252 6.17 -25.64 2.35
N LYS A 253 5.48 -24.74 3.05
CA LYS A 253 5.59 -23.29 2.92
C LYS A 253 5.87 -22.67 4.28
N THR A 254 6.27 -21.40 4.28
CA THR A 254 6.39 -20.64 5.53
C THR A 254 5.05 -20.05 5.94
N ALA A 255 4.93 -19.66 7.20
CA ALA A 255 3.75 -18.94 7.67
C ALA A 255 3.51 -17.67 6.84
N ALA A 256 4.58 -16.94 6.46
CA ALA A 256 4.50 -15.76 5.61
C ALA A 256 3.84 -16.09 4.26
N GLN A 257 4.23 -17.17 3.63
CA GLN A 257 3.64 -17.60 2.35
C GLN A 257 2.16 -17.96 2.50
N ILE A 258 1.78 -18.63 3.58
CA ILE A 258 0.38 -18.93 3.89
C ILE A 258 -0.44 -17.64 4.01
N VAL A 259 0.07 -16.67 4.77
CA VAL A 259 -0.60 -15.37 4.98
C VAL A 259 -0.78 -14.61 3.67
N LEU A 260 0.24 -14.56 2.85
CA LEU A 260 0.16 -13.87 1.55
C LEU A 260 -0.84 -14.56 0.62
N ARG A 261 -0.81 -15.91 0.58
CA ARG A 261 -1.75 -16.69 -0.23
C ARG A 261 -3.19 -16.48 0.23
N PHE A 262 -3.43 -16.45 1.53
CA PHE A 262 -4.75 -16.15 2.10
C PHE A 262 -5.32 -14.85 1.54
N ASN A 263 -4.56 -13.76 1.60
CA ASN A 263 -5.05 -12.47 1.13
C ASN A 263 -5.31 -12.46 -0.38
N ILE A 264 -4.43 -13.03 -1.20
CA ILE A 264 -4.67 -13.03 -2.65
C ILE A 264 -5.88 -13.87 -3.04
N GLN A 265 -6.17 -14.95 -2.32
CA GLN A 265 -7.36 -15.78 -2.58
C GLN A 265 -8.67 -15.05 -2.23
N ARG A 266 -8.65 -14.04 -1.37
CA ARG A 266 -9.82 -13.22 -1.09
C ARG A 266 -9.88 -11.93 -1.94
N GLY A 267 -9.02 -11.85 -2.97
CA GLY A 267 -8.99 -10.71 -3.89
C GLY A 267 -8.28 -9.47 -3.35
N VAL A 268 -7.43 -9.62 -2.37
CA VAL A 268 -6.66 -8.55 -1.74
C VAL A 268 -5.25 -8.54 -2.31
N VAL A 269 -4.82 -7.39 -2.83
CA VAL A 269 -3.45 -7.18 -3.29
C VAL A 269 -2.53 -7.06 -2.07
N VAL A 270 -1.37 -7.69 -2.11
CA VAL A 270 -0.41 -7.66 -1.00
C VAL A 270 0.87 -6.96 -1.40
N ILE A 271 1.41 -6.15 -0.48
CA ILE A 271 2.66 -5.43 -0.69
C ILE A 271 3.64 -5.68 0.46
N PRO A 272 4.07 -6.95 0.64
CA PRO A 272 5.03 -7.27 1.70
C PRO A 272 6.33 -6.49 1.50
N LYS A 273 6.84 -5.92 2.58
CA LYS A 273 8.12 -5.23 2.59
C LYS A 273 9.21 -6.22 3.00
N SER A 274 10.28 -6.28 2.23
CA SER A 274 11.51 -6.95 2.63
C SER A 274 12.69 -6.35 1.86
N PHE A 275 13.83 -6.21 2.54
CA PHE A 275 15.12 -5.90 1.93
C PHE A 275 16.08 -7.08 2.04
N ASN A 276 15.59 -8.20 2.55
CA ASN A 276 16.37 -9.46 2.60
C ASN A 276 16.16 -10.21 1.28
N PRO A 277 17.24 -10.50 0.53
CA PRO A 277 17.14 -11.16 -0.78
C PRO A 277 16.37 -12.48 -0.77
N GLU A 278 16.57 -13.31 0.25
CA GLU A 278 15.91 -14.60 0.34
C GLU A 278 14.41 -14.45 0.62
N ARG A 279 14.03 -13.51 1.50
CA ARG A 279 12.62 -13.24 1.79
C ARG A 279 11.88 -12.61 0.61
N ILE A 280 12.55 -11.75 -0.15
CA ILE A 280 11.97 -11.18 -1.38
C ILE A 280 11.56 -12.32 -2.32
N LYS A 281 12.46 -13.28 -2.55
CA LYS A 281 12.21 -14.45 -3.40
C LYS A 281 11.12 -15.35 -2.81
N GLU A 282 11.21 -15.64 -1.52
CA GLU A 282 10.27 -16.50 -0.80
C GLU A 282 8.85 -15.95 -0.84
N ASN A 283 8.67 -14.65 -0.59
CA ASN A 283 7.36 -14.01 -0.59
C ASN A 283 6.66 -14.09 -1.96
N PHE A 284 7.42 -14.24 -3.03
CA PHE A 284 6.88 -14.39 -4.37
C PHE A 284 6.47 -15.83 -4.71
N GLN A 285 6.95 -16.82 -3.96
CA GLN A 285 6.68 -18.25 -4.19
C GLN A 285 5.35 -18.68 -3.55
N ILE A 286 4.26 -18.09 -4.02
CA ILE A 286 2.91 -18.28 -3.48
C ILE A 286 1.89 -18.64 -4.55
N PHE A 287 2.35 -18.99 -5.76
CA PHE A 287 1.47 -19.28 -6.89
C PHE A 287 1.40 -20.78 -7.25
N ASP A 288 2.13 -21.62 -6.55
CA ASP A 288 2.23 -23.08 -6.80
C ASP A 288 1.40 -23.92 -5.84
N PHE A 289 0.55 -23.31 -5.02
CA PHE A 289 -0.35 -23.99 -4.10
C PHE A 289 -1.61 -23.17 -3.87
N SER A 290 -2.65 -23.78 -3.33
CA SER A 290 -3.90 -23.12 -2.96
C SER A 290 -4.37 -23.61 -1.60
N LEU A 291 -4.98 -22.69 -0.85
CA LEU A 291 -5.69 -23.02 0.39
C LEU A 291 -7.10 -23.48 0.06
N THR A 292 -7.60 -24.46 0.80
CA THR A 292 -8.98 -24.93 0.66
C THR A 292 -9.96 -23.90 1.24
N GLU A 293 -11.24 -24.01 0.88
CA GLU A 293 -12.28 -23.14 1.46
C GLU A 293 -12.34 -23.25 2.98
N GLU A 294 -12.19 -24.47 3.51
CA GLU A 294 -12.17 -24.69 4.95
C GLU A 294 -10.96 -24.00 5.62
N GLU A 295 -9.78 -24.14 5.01
CA GLU A 295 -8.57 -23.48 5.50
C GLU A 295 -8.70 -21.96 5.43
N MET A 296 -9.32 -21.42 4.40
CA MET A 296 -9.60 -19.98 4.30
C MET A 296 -10.50 -19.54 5.45
N LYS A 297 -11.54 -20.30 5.77
CA LYS A 297 -12.43 -20.00 6.91
C LYS A 297 -11.70 -20.09 8.24
N ASP A 298 -10.85 -21.08 8.42
CA ASP A 298 -10.05 -21.24 9.64
C ASP A 298 -9.12 -20.03 9.85
N ILE A 299 -8.50 -19.54 8.79
CA ILE A 299 -7.65 -18.35 8.87
C ILE A 299 -8.49 -17.10 9.14
N GLU A 300 -9.64 -16.95 8.48
CA GLU A 300 -10.56 -15.84 8.77
C GLU A 300 -10.99 -15.80 10.23
N ALA A 301 -11.14 -16.97 10.85
CA ALA A 301 -11.50 -17.09 12.27
C ALA A 301 -10.39 -16.65 13.22
N LEU A 302 -9.18 -16.45 12.73
CA LEU A 302 -8.08 -15.86 13.52
C LEU A 302 -8.26 -14.35 13.75
N ASN A 303 -9.17 -13.71 13.06
CA ASN A 303 -9.38 -12.28 13.16
C ASN A 303 -9.63 -11.84 14.60
N LYS A 304 -8.81 -10.93 15.08
CA LYS A 304 -8.89 -10.37 16.44
C LYS A 304 -9.29 -8.90 16.42
N ASN A 305 -9.53 -8.34 15.24
CA ASN A 305 -9.71 -6.90 15.04
C ASN A 305 -8.58 -6.07 15.66
N VAL A 306 -7.36 -6.60 15.56
CA VAL A 306 -6.17 -5.95 16.13
C VAL A 306 -5.43 -5.21 15.03
N ARG A 307 -5.46 -3.88 15.11
CA ARG A 307 -4.70 -2.99 14.25
C ARG A 307 -3.33 -2.76 14.86
N PHE A 308 -2.26 -3.12 14.14
CA PHE A 308 -0.90 -2.88 14.61
C PHE A 308 -0.49 -1.41 14.40
N VAL A 309 -0.89 -0.82 13.27
CA VAL A 309 -0.56 0.56 12.93
C VAL A 309 -1.77 1.44 13.21
N GLU A 310 -1.91 1.87 14.47
CA GLU A 310 -3.08 2.59 14.94
C GLU A 310 -3.03 4.10 14.67
N MET A 311 -1.84 4.66 14.46
CA MET A 311 -1.61 6.11 14.28
C MET A 311 -2.21 6.93 15.44
N LEU A 312 -2.10 6.43 16.68
CA LEU A 312 -2.69 7.05 17.87
C LEU A 312 -2.16 8.46 18.15
N MET A 313 -0.95 8.78 17.68
CA MET A 313 -0.38 10.12 17.79
C MET A 313 -1.26 11.18 17.12
N TRP A 314 -2.14 10.79 16.20
CA TRP A 314 -3.03 11.68 15.44
C TRP A 314 -4.51 11.44 15.74
N CYS A 315 -4.82 10.70 16.82
CA CYS A 315 -6.19 10.29 17.10
C CYS A 315 -7.14 11.45 17.44
N ASP A 316 -6.61 12.62 17.72
CA ASP A 316 -7.37 13.84 17.96
C ASP A 316 -7.62 14.68 16.69
N HIS A 317 -7.10 14.22 15.54
CA HIS A 317 -7.40 14.89 14.27
C HIS A 317 -8.86 14.65 13.86
N PRO A 318 -9.59 15.67 13.37
CA PRO A 318 -11.00 15.51 12.96
C PRO A 318 -11.24 14.40 11.92
N GLU A 319 -10.25 14.14 11.07
CA GLU A 319 -10.33 13.11 10.04
C GLU A 319 -9.57 11.82 10.39
N TYR A 320 -9.25 11.61 11.68
CA TYR A 320 -8.69 10.33 12.11
C TYR A 320 -9.66 9.20 11.75
N PRO A 321 -9.22 8.20 10.95
CA PRO A 321 -10.17 7.29 10.32
C PRO A 321 -10.62 6.12 11.21
N PHE A 322 -9.94 5.87 12.35
CA PHE A 322 -10.11 4.61 13.07
C PHE A 322 -11.01 4.71 14.30
N HIS A 323 -11.75 5.81 14.46
CA HIS A 323 -12.82 5.89 15.44
C HIS A 323 -14.10 5.22 14.95
N ASP A 324 -14.30 5.15 13.65
CA ASP A 324 -15.45 4.50 13.03
C ASP A 324 -15.27 2.97 13.04
N GLU A 325 -16.36 2.24 12.93
CA GLU A 325 -16.35 0.78 12.90
C GLU A 325 -15.51 0.23 11.72
N TYR A 326 -15.69 0.83 10.55
CA TYR A 326 -14.92 0.51 9.36
C TYR A 326 -14.98 1.61 8.33
#